data_5aa6e641729306077b294f787c46f47d
#
_entry.id   5aa6e641729306077b294f787c46f47d
#
_cell.length_a   1.000
_cell.length_b   1.000
_cell.length_c   1.000
_cell.angle_alpha   90.00
_cell.angle_beta   90.00
_cell.angle_gamma   90.00
#
_symmetry.space_group_name_H-M   'P 1'
#
loop_
_entity.id
_entity.type
_entity.pdbx_description
1 polymer ?
#
loop_
_entity_poly.entity_id
_entity_poly.type
_entity_poly.pdbx_seq_one_letter_code
_entity_poly.pdbx_strand_id
1 'polypeptide(L)'
;MREERGKAIAKNGNVKKVNDHSFKVKSQAGKGAYEVKATPNGMTCTCPDFVYRGGKCKHITATRYYLEIEKDTPHGTVTEKVHLTYTQAWNAYNEAQKAEIKLFDELLKDLVKAIPEPDQTMGRPRLSLQETLFCSIQKVYSQLSSRRASGLFQNATERGQINHAPHFNSPSKLFNNEEMTPILHELVTLSALPVAGIENDFSVDSTGFRTTTFNAYNGVKHGQKKEHHWVKAHLCAGVKTNVVAAVAITDSNGGDSPQFGPLVKKTAEGFAINEVSADMAYSSRLNLQLAANAGGKAYIPFKKSATGRAGGSALWKKMFHYFQLNRDDFMEHYHKRSNIEATNAAIKRKFGETCCVAIFV
;
A
#
# COMPACT_ATOMS: atom_id res chain seq x y z
N MET A 1 -8.85 10.93 33.17
CA MET A 1 -10.16 10.48 33.72
C MET A 1 -10.67 9.14 33.15
N ARG A 2 -10.89 8.92 31.81
CA ARG A 2 -11.30 7.59 31.27
C ARG A 2 -10.19 6.55 31.39
N GLU A 3 -8.97 6.94 31.17
CA GLU A 3 -7.78 6.09 31.24
C GLU A 3 -7.51 5.62 32.65
N GLU A 4 -7.51 6.50 33.63
CA GLU A 4 -7.35 6.16 35.07
C GLU A 4 -8.43 5.19 35.54
N ARG A 5 -9.70 5.41 35.14
CA ARG A 5 -10.79 4.49 35.44
C ARG A 5 -10.58 3.12 34.77
N GLY A 6 -10.03 3.08 33.56
CA GLY A 6 -9.68 1.86 32.88
C GLY A 6 -8.59 1.08 33.62
N LYS A 7 -7.51 1.76 34.02
CA LYS A 7 -6.44 1.18 34.85
C LYS A 7 -6.96 0.59 36.16
N ALA A 8 -7.83 1.35 36.85
CA ALA A 8 -8.44 0.89 38.11
C ALA A 8 -9.30 -0.37 37.91
N ILE A 9 -10.08 -0.45 36.81
CA ILE A 9 -10.89 -1.63 36.49
C ILE A 9 -9.99 -2.87 36.27
N ALA A 10 -8.88 -2.70 35.53
CA ALA A 10 -7.93 -3.79 35.27
C ALA A 10 -7.24 -4.26 36.56
N LYS A 11 -6.70 -3.32 37.36
CA LYS A 11 -6.04 -3.63 38.66
C LYS A 11 -6.96 -4.34 39.65
N ASN A 12 -8.25 -4.02 39.64
CA ASN A 12 -9.22 -4.64 40.54
C ASN A 12 -9.74 -6.03 40.05
N GLY A 13 -9.11 -6.62 39.02
CA GLY A 13 -9.50 -7.93 38.49
C GLY A 13 -10.89 -7.98 37.85
N ASN A 14 -11.42 -6.84 37.44
CA ASN A 14 -12.77 -6.72 36.85
C ASN A 14 -12.82 -7.00 35.36
N VAL A 15 -11.74 -7.49 34.75
CA VAL A 15 -11.66 -7.94 33.36
C VAL A 15 -11.53 -9.47 33.38
N LYS A 16 -12.42 -10.18 32.70
CA LYS A 16 -12.36 -11.64 32.52
C LYS A 16 -12.24 -11.95 31.03
N LYS A 17 -11.22 -12.71 30.67
CA LYS A 17 -11.08 -13.27 29.32
C LYS A 17 -12.14 -14.36 29.13
N VAL A 18 -12.92 -14.26 28.05
CA VAL A 18 -13.95 -15.24 27.65
C VAL A 18 -13.37 -16.18 26.59
N ASN A 19 -12.69 -15.60 25.60
CA ASN A 19 -11.89 -16.30 24.59
C ASN A 19 -10.76 -15.37 24.13
N ASP A 20 -10.00 -15.78 23.12
CA ASP A 20 -8.83 -15.00 22.68
C ASP A 20 -9.14 -13.59 22.17
N HIS A 21 -10.40 -13.34 21.79
CA HIS A 21 -10.83 -12.06 21.23
C HIS A 21 -11.99 -11.39 21.98
N SER A 22 -12.52 -12.03 23.03
CA SER A 22 -13.67 -11.48 23.79
C SER A 22 -13.37 -11.43 25.28
N PHE A 23 -13.70 -10.30 25.89
CA PHE A 23 -13.48 -10.00 27.31
C PHE A 23 -14.78 -9.48 27.91
N LYS A 24 -15.09 -9.90 29.14
CA LYS A 24 -16.18 -9.33 29.95
C LYS A 24 -15.57 -8.41 30.99
N VAL A 25 -16.01 -7.14 30.98
CA VAL A 25 -15.55 -6.09 31.89
C VAL A 25 -16.72 -5.66 32.78
N LYS A 26 -16.58 -5.79 34.11
CA LYS A 26 -17.63 -5.40 35.04
C LYS A 26 -17.93 -3.91 34.97
N SER A 27 -19.21 -3.57 35.02
CA SER A 27 -19.65 -2.18 35.12
C SER A 27 -19.28 -1.58 36.48
N GLN A 28 -18.81 -0.34 36.51
CA GLN A 28 -18.59 0.39 37.77
C GLN A 28 -19.87 1.01 38.34
N ALA A 29 -20.91 1.17 37.52
CA ALA A 29 -22.14 1.88 37.90
C ALA A 29 -23.34 0.95 38.08
N GLY A 30 -23.20 -0.39 37.89
CA GLY A 30 -24.29 -1.33 37.98
C GLY A 30 -23.86 -2.78 38.15
N LYS A 31 -24.83 -3.70 38.30
CA LYS A 31 -24.60 -5.13 38.55
C LYS A 31 -24.18 -5.93 37.30
N GLY A 32 -24.07 -5.30 36.10
CA GLY A 32 -23.80 -5.97 34.83
C GLY A 32 -22.34 -5.94 34.42
N ALA A 33 -22.03 -6.59 33.28
CA ALA A 33 -20.75 -6.53 32.60
C ALA A 33 -20.94 -6.17 31.13
N TYR A 34 -19.96 -5.49 30.56
CA TYR A 34 -19.94 -5.16 29.13
C TYR A 34 -18.98 -6.10 28.41
N GLU A 35 -19.32 -6.45 27.19
CA GLU A 35 -18.45 -7.25 26.33
C GLU A 35 -17.53 -6.33 25.52
N VAL A 36 -16.23 -6.64 25.57
CA VAL A 36 -15.23 -6.00 24.72
C VAL A 36 -14.72 -7.06 23.76
N LYS A 37 -14.82 -6.77 22.45
CA LYS A 37 -14.30 -7.64 21.39
C LYS A 37 -13.10 -6.99 20.73
N ALA A 38 -12.02 -7.74 20.59
CA ALA A 38 -10.88 -7.37 19.77
C ALA A 38 -11.12 -7.84 18.34
N THR A 39 -11.00 -6.93 17.38
CA THR A 39 -11.14 -7.19 15.94
C THR A 39 -9.88 -6.70 15.22
N PRO A 40 -9.60 -7.13 13.98
CA PRO A 40 -8.46 -6.63 13.20
C PRO A 40 -8.44 -5.10 13.08
N ASN A 41 -9.62 -4.47 13.07
CA ASN A 41 -9.78 -3.02 12.94
C ASN A 41 -9.81 -2.28 14.29
N GLY A 42 -9.54 -2.96 15.40
CA GLY A 42 -9.52 -2.39 16.73
C GLY A 42 -10.45 -3.09 17.72
N MET A 43 -10.66 -2.46 18.88
CA MET A 43 -11.53 -3.01 19.91
C MET A 43 -12.89 -2.32 19.90
N THR A 44 -13.97 -3.12 20.04
CA THR A 44 -15.34 -2.65 20.20
C THR A 44 -15.87 -2.97 21.61
N CYS A 45 -16.88 -2.24 22.08
CA CYS A 45 -17.49 -2.43 23.39
C CYS A 45 -19.01 -2.25 23.33
N THR A 46 -19.75 -3.06 24.08
CA THR A 46 -21.22 -2.95 24.17
C THR A 46 -21.71 -1.88 25.13
N CYS A 47 -20.81 -1.11 25.77
CA CYS A 47 -21.23 -0.06 26.72
C CYS A 47 -21.86 1.16 26.00
N PRO A 48 -22.79 1.90 26.65
CA PRO A 48 -23.40 3.08 26.06
C PRO A 48 -22.40 4.16 25.64
N ASP A 49 -21.31 4.35 26.39
CA ASP A 49 -20.27 5.34 26.07
C ASP A 49 -19.59 5.03 24.72
N PHE A 50 -19.39 3.75 24.37
CA PHE A 50 -18.86 3.35 23.09
C PHE A 50 -19.92 3.40 21.98
N VAL A 51 -21.12 2.87 22.25
CA VAL A 51 -22.20 2.79 21.26
C VAL A 51 -22.65 4.17 20.77
N TYR A 52 -22.80 5.14 21.70
CA TYR A 52 -23.31 6.46 21.34
C TYR A 52 -22.22 7.49 20.96
N ARG A 53 -20.98 7.29 21.39
CA ARG A 53 -19.89 8.27 21.18
C ARG A 53 -18.78 7.79 20.27
N GLY A 54 -18.75 6.49 19.91
CA GLY A 54 -17.78 5.89 18.98
C GLY A 54 -16.31 5.92 19.40
N GLY A 55 -16.00 6.38 20.62
CA GLY A 55 -14.62 6.59 21.08
C GLY A 55 -14.13 5.51 22.05
N LYS A 56 -12.81 5.50 22.32
CA LYS A 56 -12.19 4.63 23.33
C LYS A 56 -12.85 4.80 24.70
N CYS A 57 -13.65 3.84 25.13
CA CYS A 57 -14.29 3.86 26.43
C CYS A 57 -13.38 3.25 27.52
N LYS A 58 -13.70 3.48 28.80
CA LYS A 58 -12.93 2.94 29.94
C LYS A 58 -12.80 1.41 29.93
N HIS A 59 -13.75 0.67 29.36
CA HIS A 59 -13.74 -0.78 29.29
C HIS A 59 -12.75 -1.30 28.25
N ILE A 60 -12.64 -0.63 27.08
CA ILE A 60 -11.59 -0.90 26.11
C ILE A 60 -10.21 -0.61 26.70
N THR A 61 -10.07 0.50 27.41
CA THR A 61 -8.85 0.85 28.12
C THR A 61 -8.49 -0.21 29.19
N ALA A 62 -9.47 -0.67 29.97
CA ALA A 62 -9.25 -1.71 30.97
C ALA A 62 -8.79 -3.04 30.33
N THR A 63 -9.36 -3.41 29.19
CA THR A 63 -8.93 -4.61 28.46
C THR A 63 -7.51 -4.49 27.93
N ARG A 64 -7.10 -3.30 27.44
CA ARG A 64 -5.72 -3.05 27.02
C ARG A 64 -4.73 -3.22 28.17
N TYR A 65 -5.02 -2.63 29.34
CA TYR A 65 -4.17 -2.81 30.54
C TYR A 65 -4.17 -4.24 31.05
N TYR A 66 -5.28 -4.96 30.93
CA TYR A 66 -5.33 -6.39 31.27
C TYR A 66 -4.42 -7.24 30.36
N LEU A 67 -4.21 -6.81 29.12
CA LEU A 67 -3.31 -7.46 28.16
C LEU A 67 -1.84 -7.03 28.32
N GLU A 68 -1.55 -6.02 29.14
CA GLU A 68 -0.21 -5.63 29.57
C GLU A 68 0.08 -6.35 30.88
N ILE A 69 0.90 -7.40 30.82
CA ILE A 69 1.27 -8.18 31.99
C ILE A 69 2.53 -7.58 32.59
N GLU A 70 2.42 -7.04 33.81
CA GLU A 70 3.58 -6.65 34.61
C GLU A 70 4.13 -7.89 35.30
N LYS A 71 5.37 -8.27 35.01
CA LYS A 71 6.10 -9.36 35.67
C LYS A 71 7.20 -8.77 36.53
N ASP A 72 7.15 -9.04 37.79
CA ASP A 72 8.26 -8.73 38.70
C ASP A 72 9.38 -9.72 38.44
N THR A 73 10.56 -9.20 38.11
CA THR A 73 11.78 -9.97 37.92
C THR A 73 12.82 -9.54 38.97
N PRO A 74 13.87 -10.34 39.21
CA PRO A 74 14.96 -9.96 40.14
C PRO A 74 15.66 -8.65 39.78
N HIS A 75 15.47 -8.16 38.52
CA HIS A 75 16.05 -6.94 37.96
C HIS A 75 15.06 -5.79 37.78
N GLY A 76 13.84 -5.90 38.32
CA GLY A 76 12.78 -4.89 38.20
C GLY A 76 11.52 -5.41 37.53
N THR A 77 10.50 -4.54 37.46
CA THR A 77 9.22 -4.85 36.81
C THR A 77 9.32 -4.72 35.30
N VAL A 78 9.00 -5.78 34.56
CA VAL A 78 8.97 -5.80 33.09
C VAL A 78 7.52 -5.86 32.62
N THR A 79 7.12 -4.95 31.74
CA THR A 79 5.80 -4.96 31.11
C THR A 79 5.83 -5.81 29.83
N GLU A 80 5.15 -6.94 29.84
CA GLU A 80 4.98 -7.80 28.67
C GLU A 80 3.62 -7.49 28.00
N LYS A 81 3.65 -7.13 26.72
CA LYS A 81 2.42 -6.91 25.93
C LYS A 81 1.97 -8.23 25.31
N VAL A 82 0.76 -8.65 25.62
CA VAL A 82 0.14 -9.81 24.98
C VAL A 82 -0.32 -9.39 23.57
N HIS A 83 0.32 -9.95 22.56
CA HIS A 83 -0.12 -9.78 21.17
C HIS A 83 -1.31 -10.70 20.89
N LEU A 84 -2.43 -10.10 20.48
CA LEU A 84 -3.58 -10.85 20.00
C LEU A 84 -3.33 -11.26 18.54
N THR A 85 -3.34 -12.56 18.28
CA THR A 85 -3.31 -13.10 16.92
C THR A 85 -4.72 -13.46 16.49
N TYR A 86 -5.06 -13.11 15.24
CA TYR A 86 -6.37 -13.41 14.67
C TYR A 86 -6.25 -14.64 13.77
N THR A 87 -7.24 -15.51 13.87
CA THR A 87 -7.31 -16.68 12.98
C THR A 87 -7.49 -16.20 11.55
N GLN A 88 -6.62 -16.61 10.66
CA GLN A 88 -6.75 -16.38 9.23
C GLN A 88 -7.97 -17.13 8.70
N ALA A 89 -8.71 -16.53 7.79
CA ALA A 89 -9.79 -17.18 7.06
C ALA A 89 -9.20 -18.08 5.96
N TRP A 90 -8.53 -19.17 6.37
CA TRP A 90 -7.76 -20.05 5.49
C TRP A 90 -8.56 -20.60 4.31
N ASN A 91 -9.85 -20.93 4.50
CA ASN A 91 -10.68 -21.42 3.40
C ASN A 91 -10.86 -20.35 2.32
N ALA A 92 -11.22 -19.12 2.71
CA ALA A 92 -11.37 -18.01 1.77
C ALA A 92 -10.04 -17.65 1.09
N TYR A 93 -8.93 -17.69 1.84
CA TYR A 93 -7.60 -17.47 1.29
C TYR A 93 -7.25 -18.54 0.23
N ASN A 94 -7.46 -19.81 0.55
CA ASN A 94 -7.16 -20.91 -0.37
C ASN A 94 -8.02 -20.85 -1.64
N GLU A 95 -9.30 -20.53 -1.52
CA GLU A 95 -10.18 -20.36 -2.69
C GLU A 95 -9.75 -19.17 -3.55
N ALA A 96 -9.37 -18.05 -2.95
CA ALA A 96 -8.83 -16.91 -3.67
C ALA A 96 -7.54 -17.26 -4.43
N GLN A 97 -6.62 -18.02 -3.79
CA GLN A 97 -5.38 -18.46 -4.45
C GLN A 97 -5.65 -19.40 -5.63
N LYS A 98 -6.60 -20.32 -5.51
CA LYS A 98 -6.98 -21.22 -6.62
C LYS A 98 -7.62 -20.49 -7.79
N ALA A 99 -8.38 -19.43 -7.51
CA ALA A 99 -9.07 -18.63 -8.53
C ALA A 99 -8.17 -17.52 -9.13
N GLU A 100 -6.97 -17.26 -8.55
CA GLU A 100 -6.12 -16.11 -8.87
C GLU A 100 -5.86 -15.95 -10.37
N ILE A 101 -5.41 -17.02 -11.06
CA ILE A 101 -5.07 -16.94 -12.49
C ILE A 101 -6.29 -16.67 -13.36
N LYS A 102 -7.41 -17.32 -13.05
CA LYS A 102 -8.66 -17.12 -13.80
C LYS A 102 -9.16 -15.68 -13.65
N LEU A 103 -9.22 -15.18 -12.43
CA LEU A 103 -9.65 -13.81 -12.13
C LEU A 103 -8.70 -12.78 -12.75
N PHE A 104 -7.39 -13.04 -12.70
CA PHE A 104 -6.39 -12.19 -13.33
C PHE A 104 -6.62 -12.08 -14.84
N ASP A 105 -6.80 -13.21 -15.54
CA ASP A 105 -7.04 -13.23 -16.98
C ASP A 105 -8.34 -12.49 -17.36
N GLU A 106 -9.42 -12.68 -16.58
CA GLU A 106 -10.70 -12.00 -16.79
C GLU A 106 -10.59 -10.49 -16.61
N LEU A 107 -10.00 -10.06 -15.49
CA LEU A 107 -9.77 -8.64 -15.19
C LEU A 107 -8.83 -7.98 -16.20
N LEU A 108 -7.76 -8.68 -16.59
CA LEU A 108 -6.80 -8.16 -17.56
C LEU A 108 -7.45 -7.98 -18.94
N LYS A 109 -8.29 -8.94 -19.37
CA LYS A 109 -9.03 -8.84 -20.63
C LYS A 109 -9.95 -7.63 -20.65
N ASP A 110 -10.64 -7.36 -19.54
CA ASP A 110 -11.51 -6.18 -19.45
C ASP A 110 -10.70 -4.88 -19.35
N LEU A 111 -9.61 -4.89 -18.64
CA LEU A 111 -8.74 -3.73 -18.47
C LEU A 111 -8.14 -3.26 -19.81
N VAL A 112 -7.60 -4.18 -20.61
CA VAL A 112 -6.97 -3.81 -21.90
C VAL A 112 -7.97 -3.28 -22.92
N LYS A 113 -9.26 -3.65 -22.84
CA LYS A 113 -10.32 -3.11 -23.69
C LYS A 113 -10.53 -1.60 -23.53
N ALA A 114 -10.16 -1.05 -22.37
CA ALA A 114 -10.23 0.39 -22.14
C ALA A 114 -9.19 1.19 -22.95
N ILE A 115 -8.16 0.53 -23.48
CA ILE A 115 -7.14 1.17 -24.32
C ILE A 115 -7.61 1.18 -25.77
N PRO A 116 -7.67 2.35 -26.41
CA PRO A 116 -8.07 2.44 -27.82
C PRO A 116 -7.03 1.79 -28.73
N GLU A 117 -7.51 1.10 -29.75
CA GLU A 117 -6.62 0.61 -30.82
C GLU A 117 -6.16 1.79 -31.67
N PRO A 118 -4.87 1.87 -32.03
CA PRO A 118 -4.38 2.94 -32.88
C PRO A 118 -4.89 2.78 -34.32
N ASP A 119 -5.27 3.90 -34.93
CA ASP A 119 -5.72 3.92 -36.32
C ASP A 119 -4.66 3.39 -37.28
N GLN A 120 -5.11 2.58 -38.22
CA GLN A 120 -4.26 2.09 -39.30
C GLN A 120 -4.78 2.53 -40.64
N THR A 121 -4.01 3.37 -41.32
CA THR A 121 -4.40 3.93 -42.62
C THR A 121 -3.88 3.15 -43.82
N MET A 122 -2.68 2.57 -43.73
CA MET A 122 -2.05 1.80 -44.81
C MET A 122 -1.09 0.73 -44.32
N GLY A 123 -0.77 -0.25 -45.16
CA GLY A 123 0.21 -1.30 -44.90
C GLY A 123 -0.37 -2.61 -44.39
N ARG A 124 0.52 -3.51 -43.96
CA ARG A 124 0.14 -4.80 -43.36
C ARG A 124 -0.63 -4.59 -42.06
N PRO A 125 -1.76 -5.28 -41.82
CA PRO A 125 -2.48 -5.21 -40.56
C PRO A 125 -1.57 -5.40 -39.36
N ARG A 126 -1.64 -4.49 -38.39
CA ARG A 126 -0.90 -4.58 -37.13
C ARG A 126 -1.54 -5.65 -36.25
N LEU A 127 -0.74 -6.20 -35.36
CA LEU A 127 -1.31 -6.95 -34.22
C LEU A 127 -2.12 -5.97 -33.36
N SER A 128 -3.25 -6.43 -32.85
CA SER A 128 -4.03 -5.65 -31.89
C SER A 128 -3.16 -5.22 -30.73
N LEU A 129 -3.22 -3.94 -30.39
CA LEU A 129 -2.51 -3.39 -29.21
C LEU A 129 -3.04 -4.02 -27.93
N GLN A 130 -4.37 -4.16 -27.82
CA GLN A 130 -5.03 -4.77 -26.65
C GLN A 130 -4.56 -6.23 -26.44
N GLU A 131 -4.54 -7.04 -27.50
CA GLU A 131 -4.07 -8.43 -27.41
C GLU A 131 -2.57 -8.51 -27.10
N THR A 132 -1.77 -7.60 -27.65
CA THR A 132 -0.32 -7.51 -27.34
C THR A 132 -0.08 -7.08 -25.90
N LEU A 133 -0.84 -6.13 -25.38
CA LEU A 133 -0.81 -5.71 -23.99
C LEU A 133 -1.23 -6.85 -23.06
N PHE A 134 -2.33 -7.54 -23.37
CA PHE A 134 -2.79 -8.71 -22.62
C PHE A 134 -1.66 -9.75 -22.47
N CYS A 135 -1.09 -10.18 -23.59
CA CYS A 135 -0.01 -11.18 -23.61
C CYS A 135 1.27 -10.69 -22.91
N SER A 136 1.57 -9.40 -23.03
CA SER A 136 2.77 -8.81 -22.43
C SER A 136 2.65 -8.75 -20.91
N ILE A 137 1.51 -8.34 -20.39
CA ILE A 137 1.24 -8.28 -18.94
C ILE A 137 1.13 -9.70 -18.39
N GLN A 138 0.46 -10.64 -19.08
CA GLN A 138 0.37 -12.05 -18.69
C GLN A 138 1.77 -12.68 -18.60
N LYS A 139 2.67 -12.37 -19.56
CA LYS A 139 4.08 -12.82 -19.50
C LYS A 139 4.79 -12.32 -18.24
N VAL A 140 4.65 -11.03 -17.91
CA VAL A 140 5.27 -10.45 -16.70
C VAL A 140 4.69 -11.09 -15.45
N TYR A 141 3.37 -11.24 -15.39
CA TYR A 141 2.68 -11.85 -14.25
C TYR A 141 3.13 -13.31 -13.99
N SER A 142 3.29 -14.09 -15.07
CA SER A 142 3.73 -15.50 -15.00
C SER A 142 5.23 -15.67 -14.79
N GLN A 143 6.04 -14.61 -14.94
CA GLN A 143 7.51 -14.63 -14.86
C GLN A 143 8.18 -15.61 -15.84
N LEU A 144 7.51 -16.01 -16.90
CA LEU A 144 8.05 -16.92 -17.88
C LEU A 144 8.99 -16.19 -18.85
N SER A 145 10.01 -16.92 -19.33
CA SER A 145 10.83 -16.43 -20.44
C SER A 145 9.98 -16.25 -21.70
N SER A 146 10.38 -15.34 -22.61
CA SER A 146 9.60 -15.00 -23.79
C SER A 146 9.15 -16.21 -24.61
N ARG A 147 10.05 -17.18 -24.86
CA ARG A 147 9.71 -18.40 -25.61
C ARG A 147 8.74 -19.31 -24.87
N ARG A 148 8.87 -19.45 -23.55
CA ARG A 148 7.95 -20.26 -22.73
C ARG A 148 6.57 -19.61 -22.64
N ALA A 149 6.50 -18.28 -22.63
CA ALA A 149 5.24 -17.54 -22.62
C ALA A 149 4.41 -17.74 -23.89
N SER A 150 5.01 -18.22 -25.02
CA SER A 150 4.24 -18.54 -26.22
C SER A 150 3.14 -19.56 -25.95
N GLY A 151 3.37 -20.52 -25.05
CA GLY A 151 2.34 -21.48 -24.65
C GLY A 151 1.15 -20.84 -23.94
N LEU A 152 1.39 -19.78 -23.14
CA LEU A 152 0.31 -19.01 -22.53
C LEU A 152 -0.52 -18.26 -23.59
N PHE A 153 0.16 -17.69 -24.60
CA PHE A 153 -0.52 -16.95 -25.68
C PHE A 153 -1.38 -17.89 -26.54
N GLN A 154 -0.90 -19.10 -26.82
CA GLN A 154 -1.69 -20.12 -27.48
C GLN A 154 -2.90 -20.53 -26.65
N ASN A 155 -2.72 -20.82 -25.37
CA ASN A 155 -3.82 -21.12 -24.45
C ASN A 155 -4.84 -19.98 -24.39
N ALA A 156 -4.39 -18.72 -24.38
CA ALA A 156 -5.28 -17.56 -24.38
C ALA A 156 -6.12 -17.48 -25.66
N THR A 157 -5.53 -17.84 -26.80
CA THR A 157 -6.25 -17.95 -28.09
C THR A 157 -7.27 -19.10 -28.07
N GLU A 158 -6.90 -20.26 -27.58
CA GLU A 158 -7.79 -21.43 -27.46
C GLU A 158 -8.99 -21.16 -26.55
N ARG A 159 -8.79 -20.35 -25.51
CA ARG A 159 -9.86 -19.91 -24.58
C ARG A 159 -10.68 -18.74 -25.11
N GLY A 160 -10.38 -18.19 -26.28
CA GLY A 160 -11.06 -17.02 -26.85
C GLY A 160 -10.83 -15.73 -26.06
N GLN A 161 -9.71 -15.63 -25.35
CA GLN A 161 -9.33 -14.40 -24.64
C GLN A 161 -8.72 -13.40 -25.60
N ILE A 162 -7.99 -13.88 -26.62
CA ILE A 162 -7.41 -13.14 -27.73
C ILE A 162 -7.73 -13.87 -29.05
N ASN A 163 -7.67 -13.18 -30.17
CA ASN A 163 -7.92 -13.80 -31.48
C ASN A 163 -6.64 -14.41 -32.10
N HIS A 164 -5.49 -13.80 -31.84
CA HIS A 164 -4.22 -14.22 -32.43
C HIS A 164 -3.10 -14.21 -31.39
N ALA A 165 -2.43 -15.34 -31.25
CA ALA A 165 -1.24 -15.41 -30.40
C ALA A 165 -0.08 -14.60 -31.01
N PRO A 166 0.43 -13.55 -30.34
CA PRO A 166 1.57 -12.80 -30.83
C PRO A 166 2.85 -13.62 -30.78
N HIS A 167 3.82 -13.24 -31.60
CA HIS A 167 5.16 -13.84 -31.55
C HIS A 167 5.83 -13.56 -30.19
N PHE A 168 6.65 -14.49 -29.69
CA PHE A 168 7.29 -14.38 -28.36
C PHE A 168 8.14 -13.11 -28.15
N ASN A 169 8.58 -12.44 -29.22
CA ASN A 169 9.29 -11.16 -29.14
C ASN A 169 8.37 -9.94 -29.07
N SER A 170 7.07 -10.07 -29.34
CA SER A 170 6.14 -8.95 -29.32
C SER A 170 6.09 -8.24 -27.98
N PRO A 171 6.04 -8.93 -26.82
CA PRO A 171 6.11 -8.27 -25.52
C PRO A 171 7.38 -7.44 -25.31
N SER A 172 8.55 -7.96 -25.77
CA SER A 172 9.80 -7.22 -25.63
C SER A 172 9.82 -5.97 -26.50
N LYS A 173 9.28 -6.05 -27.73
CA LYS A 173 9.14 -4.88 -28.61
C LYS A 173 8.19 -3.84 -28.01
N LEU A 174 7.08 -4.28 -27.40
CA LEU A 174 6.12 -3.39 -26.74
C LEU A 174 6.77 -2.64 -25.58
N PHE A 175 7.47 -3.34 -24.69
CA PHE A 175 8.11 -2.71 -23.52
C PHE A 175 9.32 -1.84 -23.88
N ASN A 176 9.92 -2.03 -25.06
CA ASN A 176 11.00 -1.18 -25.56
C ASN A 176 10.47 0.05 -26.32
N ASN A 177 9.18 0.18 -26.52
CA ASN A 177 8.58 1.36 -27.13
C ASN A 177 8.22 2.40 -26.05
N GLU A 178 8.87 3.56 -26.07
CA GLU A 178 8.66 4.63 -25.10
C GLU A 178 7.21 5.16 -25.10
N GLU A 179 6.52 5.11 -26.25
CA GLU A 179 5.10 5.48 -26.37
C GLU A 179 4.17 4.60 -25.52
N MET A 180 4.63 3.43 -25.09
CA MET A 180 3.84 2.54 -24.22
C MET A 180 3.88 2.95 -22.75
N THR A 181 4.86 3.74 -22.33
CA THR A 181 4.96 4.15 -20.91
C THR A 181 3.71 4.89 -20.42
N PRO A 182 3.15 5.89 -21.11
CA PRO A 182 1.90 6.52 -20.68
C PRO A 182 0.72 5.54 -20.61
N ILE A 183 0.63 4.62 -21.59
CA ILE A 183 -0.42 3.59 -21.63
C ILE A 183 -0.32 2.64 -20.44
N LEU A 184 0.90 2.21 -20.10
CA LEU A 184 1.11 1.34 -18.93
C LEU A 184 0.77 2.06 -17.61
N HIS A 185 1.08 3.35 -17.50
CA HIS A 185 0.69 4.15 -16.33
C HIS A 185 -0.84 4.31 -16.26
N GLU A 186 -1.49 4.50 -17.40
CA GLU A 186 -2.96 4.59 -17.48
C GLU A 186 -3.60 3.27 -17.05
N LEU A 187 -3.08 2.12 -17.50
CA LEU A 187 -3.56 0.80 -17.07
C LEU A 187 -3.47 0.61 -15.55
N VAL A 188 -2.40 1.10 -14.91
CA VAL A 188 -2.31 1.08 -13.43
C VAL A 188 -3.46 1.87 -12.81
N THR A 189 -3.69 3.09 -13.28
CA THR A 189 -4.78 3.95 -12.78
C THR A 189 -6.15 3.30 -13.00
N LEU A 190 -6.43 2.82 -14.21
CA LEU A 190 -7.69 2.16 -14.56
C LEU A 190 -7.94 0.89 -13.73
N SER A 191 -6.88 0.10 -13.46
CA SER A 191 -7.00 -1.11 -12.63
C SER A 191 -7.39 -0.83 -11.19
N ALA A 192 -7.13 0.38 -10.71
CA ALA A 192 -7.45 0.80 -9.35
C ALA A 192 -8.88 1.36 -9.21
N LEU A 193 -9.51 1.85 -10.28
CA LEU A 193 -10.82 2.50 -10.24
C LEU A 193 -11.95 1.68 -9.60
N PRO A 194 -12.02 0.33 -9.74
CA PRO A 194 -13.08 -0.44 -9.10
C PRO A 194 -13.17 -0.27 -7.58
N VAL A 195 -12.10 0.15 -6.91
CA VAL A 195 -12.10 0.40 -5.45
C VAL A 195 -12.29 1.86 -5.08
N ALA A 196 -12.58 2.75 -6.03
CA ALA A 196 -12.73 4.19 -5.78
C ALA A 196 -13.86 4.52 -4.78
N GLY A 197 -14.89 3.68 -4.68
CA GLY A 197 -15.99 3.86 -3.73
C GLY A 197 -15.65 3.53 -2.27
N ILE A 198 -14.53 2.82 -2.02
CA ILE A 198 -14.17 2.34 -0.68
C ILE A 198 -12.81 2.87 -0.20
N GLU A 199 -11.99 3.39 -1.09
CA GLU A 199 -10.65 3.91 -0.78
C GLU A 199 -10.61 5.43 -0.88
N ASN A 200 -10.17 6.07 0.18
CA ASN A 200 -10.03 7.52 0.27
C ASN A 200 -8.79 7.96 1.07
N ASP A 201 -8.08 7.02 1.67
CA ASP A 201 -6.84 7.26 2.40
C ASP A 201 -5.68 6.62 1.63
N PHE A 202 -4.63 7.37 1.37
CA PHE A 202 -3.51 6.93 0.55
C PHE A 202 -2.18 7.05 1.27
N SER A 203 -1.22 6.25 0.84
CA SER A 203 0.16 6.34 1.27
C SER A 203 1.08 6.47 0.08
N VAL A 204 2.11 7.33 0.18
CA VAL A 204 3.13 7.53 -0.84
C VAL A 204 4.48 7.07 -0.31
N ASP A 205 5.16 6.23 -1.08
CA ASP A 205 6.50 5.76 -0.77
C ASP A 205 7.26 5.39 -2.04
N SER A 206 8.58 5.24 -1.94
CA SER A 206 9.43 4.79 -3.03
C SER A 206 10.09 3.46 -2.69
N THR A 207 10.30 2.63 -3.72
CA THR A 207 11.04 1.38 -3.57
C THR A 207 11.99 1.18 -4.75
N GLY A 208 13.19 0.67 -4.46
CA GLY A 208 14.22 0.43 -5.48
C GLY A 208 14.13 -0.97 -6.07
N PHE A 209 14.36 -1.06 -7.39
CA PHE A 209 14.54 -2.32 -8.12
C PHE A 209 15.91 -2.32 -8.81
N ARG A 210 16.65 -3.42 -8.66
CA ARG A 210 17.94 -3.57 -9.32
C ARG A 210 17.74 -3.81 -10.81
N THR A 211 18.59 -3.21 -11.64
CA THR A 211 18.59 -3.46 -13.09
C THR A 211 19.69 -4.42 -13.51
N THR A 212 20.61 -4.77 -12.61
CA THR A 212 21.77 -5.63 -12.89
C THR A 212 21.93 -6.70 -11.81
N THR A 213 22.05 -7.96 -12.24
CA THR A 213 22.15 -9.11 -11.32
C THR A 213 23.61 -9.50 -11.02
N PHE A 214 24.56 -9.26 -11.95
CA PHE A 214 25.90 -9.84 -11.91
C PHE A 214 27.08 -8.87 -11.71
N ASN A 215 26.82 -7.56 -11.55
CA ASN A 215 27.87 -6.55 -11.42
C ASN A 215 28.77 -6.73 -10.18
N ALA A 216 28.25 -7.33 -9.11
CA ALA A 216 29.03 -7.57 -7.90
C ALA A 216 30.19 -8.53 -8.13
N TYR A 217 29.97 -9.61 -8.91
CA TYR A 217 31.02 -10.59 -9.26
C TYR A 217 32.07 -9.97 -10.16
N ASN A 218 31.66 -9.26 -11.21
CA ASN A 218 32.59 -8.61 -12.15
C ASN A 218 33.44 -7.52 -11.46
N GLY A 219 32.84 -6.76 -10.51
CA GLY A 219 33.58 -5.79 -9.73
C GLY A 219 34.66 -6.39 -8.85
N VAL A 220 34.42 -7.56 -8.25
CA VAL A 220 35.42 -8.30 -7.45
C VAL A 220 36.50 -8.91 -8.35
N LYS A 221 36.10 -9.49 -9.49
CA LYS A 221 37.02 -10.19 -10.39
C LYS A 221 37.92 -9.26 -11.24
N HIS A 222 37.40 -8.09 -11.60
CA HIS A 222 38.09 -7.16 -12.52
C HIS A 222 38.49 -5.83 -11.88
N GLY A 223 38.36 -5.67 -10.56
CA GLY A 223 38.78 -4.45 -9.84
C GLY A 223 37.97 -3.18 -10.19
N GLN A 224 36.86 -3.34 -10.91
CA GLN A 224 36.04 -2.21 -11.31
C GLN A 224 35.17 -1.70 -10.11
N LYS A 225 34.98 -0.38 -10.01
CA LYS A 225 34.03 0.18 -9.04
C LYS A 225 32.68 -0.44 -9.24
N LYS A 226 32.05 -0.90 -8.14
CA LYS A 226 30.68 -1.45 -8.13
C LYS A 226 29.68 -0.35 -8.49
N GLU A 227 29.30 -0.25 -9.75
CA GLU A 227 28.15 0.54 -10.14
C GLU A 227 26.90 -0.34 -10.04
N HIS A 228 26.06 -0.04 -9.05
CA HIS A 228 24.76 -0.67 -8.92
C HIS A 228 23.74 0.21 -9.66
N HIS A 229 23.33 -0.21 -10.82
CA HIS A 229 22.23 0.43 -11.53
C HIS A 229 20.90 -0.07 -10.96
N TRP A 230 20.07 0.85 -10.56
CA TRP A 230 18.73 0.59 -10.05
C TRP A 230 17.79 1.71 -10.47
N VAL A 231 16.50 1.40 -10.49
CA VAL A 231 15.43 2.35 -10.74
C VAL A 231 14.57 2.46 -9.48
N LYS A 232 13.98 3.61 -9.27
CA LYS A 232 13.01 3.82 -8.19
C LYS A 232 11.60 3.81 -8.78
N ALA A 233 10.73 3.02 -8.18
CA ALA A 233 9.30 3.11 -8.36
C ALA A 233 8.70 3.90 -7.18
N HIS A 234 8.05 5.01 -7.49
CA HIS A 234 7.30 5.82 -6.52
C HIS A 234 5.84 5.45 -6.67
N LEU A 235 5.23 5.01 -5.59
CA LEU A 235 3.87 4.48 -5.59
C LEU A 235 2.97 5.35 -4.71
N CYS A 236 1.72 5.53 -5.15
CA CYS A 236 0.62 5.98 -4.31
C CYS A 236 -0.37 4.82 -4.20
N ALA A 237 -0.54 4.28 -3.01
CA ALA A 237 -1.38 3.11 -2.78
C ALA A 237 -2.44 3.37 -1.72
N GLY A 238 -3.61 2.76 -1.90
CA GLY A 238 -4.71 2.80 -0.95
C GLY A 238 -4.36 2.10 0.36
N VAL A 239 -4.73 2.73 1.47
CA VAL A 239 -4.44 2.22 2.82
C VAL A 239 -5.27 0.99 3.18
N LYS A 240 -6.51 0.92 2.73
CA LYS A 240 -7.43 -0.19 3.04
C LYS A 240 -7.25 -1.37 2.09
N THR A 241 -7.02 -1.07 0.81
CA THR A 241 -7.04 -2.06 -0.28
C THR A 241 -5.66 -2.52 -0.72
N ASN A 242 -4.60 -1.75 -0.38
CA ASN A 242 -3.24 -1.92 -0.91
C ASN A 242 -3.14 -1.82 -2.46
N VAL A 243 -4.18 -1.31 -3.12
CA VAL A 243 -4.19 -1.12 -4.58
C VAL A 243 -3.37 0.11 -4.94
N VAL A 244 -2.48 -0.03 -5.91
CA VAL A 244 -1.67 1.07 -6.43
C VAL A 244 -2.51 1.92 -7.38
N ALA A 245 -2.79 3.17 -6.98
CA ALA A 245 -3.59 4.12 -7.76
C ALA A 245 -2.76 4.95 -8.74
N ALA A 246 -1.50 5.21 -8.41
CA ALA A 246 -0.58 5.94 -9.29
C ALA A 246 0.86 5.45 -9.12
N VAL A 247 1.63 5.54 -10.19
CA VAL A 247 3.05 5.15 -10.23
C VAL A 247 3.87 6.21 -10.98
N ALA A 248 5.11 6.42 -10.53
CA ALA A 248 6.13 7.16 -11.27
C ALA A 248 7.45 6.40 -11.16
N ILE A 249 8.20 6.37 -12.24
CA ILE A 249 9.51 5.71 -12.30
C ILE A 249 10.59 6.76 -12.48
N THR A 250 11.67 6.66 -11.71
CA THR A 250 12.84 7.51 -11.83
C THR A 250 14.11 6.66 -11.81
N ASP A 251 15.23 7.27 -12.20
CA ASP A 251 16.54 6.67 -11.97
C ASP A 251 16.90 6.62 -10.47
N SER A 252 18.04 6.06 -10.15
CA SER A 252 18.56 5.93 -8.77
C SER A 252 18.73 7.28 -8.07
N ASN A 253 18.97 8.35 -8.81
CA ASN A 253 19.24 9.71 -8.30
C ASN A 253 17.97 10.55 -8.16
N GLY A 254 16.84 10.07 -8.71
CA GLY A 254 15.56 10.76 -8.63
C GLY A 254 15.14 11.00 -7.18
N GLY A 255 14.86 12.29 -6.86
CA GLY A 255 14.39 12.68 -5.54
C GLY A 255 12.95 12.22 -5.28
N ASP A 256 12.66 11.81 -4.05
CA ASP A 256 11.31 11.31 -3.69
C ASP A 256 10.29 12.45 -3.60
N SER A 257 10.66 13.55 -2.95
CA SER A 257 9.76 14.68 -2.70
C SER A 257 9.12 15.30 -3.97
N PRO A 258 9.82 15.46 -5.11
CA PRO A 258 9.23 15.97 -6.34
C PRO A 258 8.15 15.06 -6.93
N GLN A 259 8.20 13.74 -6.66
CA GLN A 259 7.23 12.77 -7.19
C GLN A 259 5.89 12.77 -6.45
N PHE A 260 5.86 13.35 -5.25
CA PHE A 260 4.62 13.41 -4.44
C PHE A 260 3.47 14.11 -5.16
N GLY A 261 3.73 15.28 -5.73
CA GLY A 261 2.71 16.07 -6.42
C GLY A 261 2.08 15.36 -7.61
N PRO A 262 2.87 14.88 -8.59
CA PRO A 262 2.38 14.09 -9.72
C PRO A 262 1.55 12.87 -9.29
N LEU A 263 2.02 12.11 -8.28
CA LEU A 263 1.32 10.92 -7.78
C LEU A 263 -0.03 11.29 -7.16
N VAL A 264 -0.06 12.28 -6.27
CA VAL A 264 -1.31 12.73 -5.62
C VAL A 264 -2.29 13.30 -6.65
N LYS A 265 -1.80 14.09 -7.61
CA LYS A 265 -2.63 14.64 -8.68
C LYS A 265 -3.25 13.51 -9.53
N LYS A 266 -2.44 12.52 -9.95
CA LYS A 266 -2.93 11.39 -10.74
C LYS A 266 -3.95 10.55 -9.95
N THR A 267 -3.71 10.32 -8.66
CA THR A 267 -4.67 9.63 -7.80
C THR A 267 -5.98 10.40 -7.68
N ALA A 268 -5.95 11.73 -7.57
CA ALA A 268 -7.14 12.57 -7.46
C ALA A 268 -8.01 12.58 -8.75
N GLU A 269 -7.49 12.14 -9.90
CA GLU A 269 -8.29 12.00 -11.12
C GLU A 269 -9.36 10.91 -11.00
N GLY A 270 -9.11 9.87 -10.18
CA GLY A 270 -10.03 8.73 -10.02
C GLY A 270 -10.58 8.54 -8.61
N PHE A 271 -10.03 9.22 -7.61
CA PHE A 271 -10.36 8.99 -6.21
C PHE A 271 -10.61 10.29 -5.45
N ALA A 272 -11.57 10.26 -4.54
CA ALA A 272 -11.72 11.30 -3.52
C ALA A 272 -10.64 11.08 -2.44
N ILE A 273 -9.74 12.04 -2.27
CA ILE A 273 -8.65 11.94 -1.31
C ILE A 273 -9.06 12.59 0.01
N ASN A 274 -9.05 11.83 1.10
CA ASN A 274 -9.24 12.33 2.46
C ASN A 274 -7.89 12.54 3.16
N GLU A 275 -7.01 11.54 3.14
CA GLU A 275 -5.71 11.59 3.78
C GLU A 275 -4.61 11.04 2.87
N VAL A 276 -3.42 11.65 2.96
CA VAL A 276 -2.21 11.13 2.33
C VAL A 276 -1.09 11.07 3.36
N SER A 277 -0.55 9.89 3.60
CA SER A 277 0.60 9.69 4.47
C SER A 277 1.86 9.43 3.65
N ALA A 278 2.98 10.01 4.06
CA ALA A 278 4.28 9.78 3.45
C ALA A 278 5.40 9.96 4.48
N ASP A 279 6.60 9.48 4.17
CA ASP A 279 7.72 9.61 5.07
C ASP A 279 8.25 11.05 5.16
N MET A 280 9.22 11.27 6.06
CA MET A 280 9.82 12.57 6.31
C MET A 280 10.58 13.13 5.08
N ALA A 281 10.99 12.30 4.11
CA ALA A 281 11.67 12.75 2.90
C ALA A 281 10.75 13.64 2.04
N TYR A 282 9.45 13.39 2.10
CA TYR A 282 8.42 14.16 1.39
C TYR A 282 8.03 15.48 2.11
N SER A 283 8.60 15.76 3.29
CA SER A 283 8.23 16.94 4.09
C SER A 283 8.61 18.24 3.39
N SER A 284 7.64 18.91 2.79
CA SER A 284 7.79 20.22 2.14
C SER A 284 6.49 21.02 2.21
N ARG A 285 6.61 22.37 2.13
CA ARG A 285 5.44 23.26 2.07
C ARG A 285 4.58 22.98 0.84
N LEU A 286 5.26 22.72 -0.29
CA LEU A 286 4.62 22.42 -1.55
C LEU A 286 3.78 21.15 -1.47
N ASN A 287 4.33 20.07 -0.92
CA ASN A 287 3.63 18.79 -0.83
C ASN A 287 2.38 18.86 0.07
N LEU A 288 2.47 19.58 1.20
CA LEU A 288 1.29 19.84 2.03
C LEU A 288 0.20 20.58 1.24
N GLN A 289 0.59 21.59 0.46
CA GLN A 289 -0.35 22.37 -0.34
C GLN A 289 -0.95 21.55 -1.50
N LEU A 290 -0.14 20.70 -2.15
CA LEU A 290 -0.62 19.84 -3.25
C LEU A 290 -1.64 18.83 -2.75
N ALA A 291 -1.44 18.22 -1.58
CA ALA A 291 -2.43 17.35 -0.97
C ALA A 291 -3.73 18.10 -0.63
N ALA A 292 -3.61 19.32 -0.08
CA ALA A 292 -4.78 20.14 0.23
C ALA A 292 -5.54 20.57 -1.04
N ASN A 293 -4.84 20.89 -2.12
CA ASN A 293 -5.44 21.23 -3.42
C ASN A 293 -6.18 20.03 -4.04
N ALA A 294 -5.73 18.80 -3.73
CA ALA A 294 -6.40 17.57 -4.12
C ALA A 294 -7.59 17.19 -3.19
N GLY A 295 -7.93 18.06 -2.23
CA GLY A 295 -9.01 17.83 -1.28
C GLY A 295 -8.61 17.07 -0.02
N GLY A 296 -7.37 16.59 0.06
CA GLY A 296 -6.88 15.75 1.15
C GLY A 296 -6.02 16.49 2.18
N LYS A 297 -5.70 15.79 3.27
CA LYS A 297 -4.79 16.25 4.31
C LYS A 297 -3.53 15.38 4.33
N ALA A 298 -2.35 15.99 4.21
CA ALA A 298 -1.10 15.26 4.24
C ALA A 298 -0.60 15.06 5.67
N TYR A 299 -0.29 13.83 6.04
CA TYR A 299 0.34 13.45 7.30
C TYR A 299 1.80 13.02 7.04
N ILE A 300 2.67 14.01 6.98
CA ILE A 300 4.10 13.86 6.70
C ILE A 300 4.87 14.40 7.91
N PRO A 301 5.68 13.58 8.62
CA PRO A 301 6.45 14.03 9.78
C PRO A 301 7.43 15.13 9.40
N PHE A 302 7.67 16.06 10.33
CA PHE A 302 8.58 17.15 10.12
C PHE A 302 10.02 16.76 10.49
N LYS A 303 10.98 17.23 9.70
CA LYS A 303 12.41 17.07 9.98
C LYS A 303 12.77 17.76 11.30
N LYS A 304 13.79 17.27 12.01
CA LYS A 304 14.25 17.87 13.27
C LYS A 304 14.65 19.35 13.13
N SER A 305 15.12 19.75 11.95
CA SER A 305 15.48 21.13 11.61
C SER A 305 14.30 22.01 11.19
N ALA A 306 13.08 21.42 11.05
CA ALA A 306 11.91 22.18 10.65
C ALA A 306 11.46 23.15 11.74
N THR A 307 10.97 24.30 11.32
CA THR A 307 10.41 25.31 12.22
C THR A 307 8.96 25.61 11.84
N GLY A 308 8.17 26.06 12.81
CA GLY A 308 6.78 26.48 12.60
C GLY A 308 6.61 27.80 11.86
N ARG A 309 7.70 28.41 11.35
CA ARG A 309 7.62 29.65 10.56
C ARG A 309 6.86 29.38 9.27
N ALA A 310 5.82 30.18 9.01
CA ALA A 310 4.92 29.97 7.87
C ALA A 310 5.67 30.00 6.52
N GLY A 311 6.63 30.91 6.32
CA GLY A 311 7.40 31.03 5.08
C GLY A 311 6.49 31.08 3.83
N GLY A 312 5.38 31.82 3.92
CA GLY A 312 4.35 31.89 2.87
C GLY A 312 3.28 30.77 2.91
N SER A 313 3.36 29.80 3.83
CA SER A 313 2.40 28.71 3.92
C SER A 313 1.72 28.64 5.28
N ALA A 314 0.48 29.09 5.39
CA ALA A 314 -0.33 28.96 6.60
C ALA A 314 -0.56 27.47 6.96
N LEU A 315 -0.70 26.63 5.95
CA LEU A 315 -0.89 25.19 6.13
C LEU A 315 0.33 24.52 6.78
N TRP A 316 1.56 24.91 6.38
CA TRP A 316 2.78 24.45 7.02
C TRP A 316 2.79 24.75 8.51
N LYS A 317 2.50 26.00 8.87
CA LYS A 317 2.43 26.41 10.28
C LYS A 317 1.39 25.60 11.05
N LYS A 318 0.17 25.45 10.50
CA LYS A 318 -0.91 24.66 11.11
C LYS A 318 -0.50 23.22 11.35
N MET A 319 0.03 22.55 10.33
CA MET A 319 0.44 21.14 10.41
C MET A 319 1.65 20.92 11.30
N PHE A 320 2.60 21.88 11.33
CA PHE A 320 3.74 21.82 12.23
C PHE A 320 3.29 21.86 13.70
N HIS A 321 2.42 22.82 14.07
CA HIS A 321 1.90 22.90 15.44
C HIS A 321 1.03 21.68 15.78
N TYR A 322 0.25 21.18 14.85
CA TYR A 322 -0.52 19.96 15.05
C TYR A 322 0.41 18.76 15.33
N PHE A 323 1.48 18.58 14.57
CA PHE A 323 2.50 17.56 14.81
C PHE A 323 3.18 17.69 16.18
N GLN A 324 3.42 18.92 16.66
CA GLN A 324 4.09 19.16 17.96
C GLN A 324 3.13 18.98 19.14
N LEU A 325 1.92 19.51 19.06
CA LEU A 325 0.99 19.62 20.18
C LEU A 325 0.03 18.44 20.30
N ASN A 326 -0.32 17.78 19.17
CA ASN A 326 -1.22 16.63 19.12
C ASN A 326 -0.51 15.45 18.45
N ARG A 327 0.67 15.12 18.96
CA ARG A 327 1.56 14.15 18.34
C ARG A 327 0.92 12.76 18.21
N ASP A 328 0.25 12.29 19.26
CA ASP A 328 -0.33 10.94 19.27
C ASP A 328 -1.44 10.80 18.20
N ASP A 329 -2.29 11.80 18.09
CA ASP A 329 -3.33 11.87 17.08
C ASP A 329 -2.73 11.97 15.66
N PHE A 330 -1.73 12.84 15.46
CA PHE A 330 -1.00 12.92 14.18
C PHE A 330 -0.37 11.58 13.80
N MET A 331 0.25 10.90 14.75
CA MET A 331 0.91 9.61 14.51
C MET A 331 -0.07 8.48 14.23
N GLU A 332 -1.29 8.50 14.77
CA GLU A 332 -2.36 7.54 14.43
C GLU A 332 -2.67 7.59 12.92
N HIS A 333 -2.76 8.78 12.35
CA HIS A 333 -2.93 8.99 10.91
C HIS A 333 -1.68 8.62 10.10
N TYR A 334 -0.50 9.04 10.58
CA TYR A 334 0.77 8.75 9.91
C TYR A 334 1.07 7.26 9.84
N HIS A 335 0.75 6.48 10.87
CA HIS A 335 1.02 5.04 10.91
C HIS A 335 0.28 4.23 9.85
N LYS A 336 -0.74 4.80 9.20
CA LYS A 336 -1.36 4.22 8.00
C LYS A 336 -0.35 4.01 6.87
N ARG A 337 0.77 4.76 6.88
CA ARG A 337 1.87 4.60 5.93
C ARG A 337 2.45 3.18 5.88
N SER A 338 2.42 2.44 6.98
CA SER A 338 2.96 1.07 7.02
C SER A 338 2.32 0.14 5.97
N ASN A 339 1.12 0.45 5.49
CA ASN A 339 0.45 -0.36 4.48
C ASN A 339 1.14 -0.31 3.11
N ILE A 340 1.78 0.82 2.74
CA ILE A 340 2.52 0.87 1.47
C ILE A 340 3.81 0.05 1.54
N GLU A 341 4.41 -0.11 2.71
CA GLU A 341 5.54 -1.02 2.90
C GLU A 341 5.13 -2.47 2.64
N ALA A 342 3.92 -2.85 3.09
CA ALA A 342 3.33 -4.16 2.79
C ALA A 342 3.06 -4.33 1.28
N THR A 343 2.57 -3.30 0.61
CA THR A 343 2.37 -3.27 -0.85
C THR A 343 3.71 -3.45 -1.59
N ASN A 344 4.74 -2.67 -1.23
CA ASN A 344 6.08 -2.79 -1.80
C ASN A 344 6.67 -4.19 -1.59
N ALA A 345 6.51 -4.74 -0.39
CA ALA A 345 6.96 -6.10 -0.07
C ALA A 345 6.20 -7.17 -0.88
N ALA A 346 4.90 -7.00 -1.11
CA ALA A 346 4.08 -7.92 -1.91
C ALA A 346 4.54 -7.92 -3.38
N ILE A 347 4.78 -6.75 -3.97
CA ILE A 347 5.30 -6.60 -5.33
C ILE A 347 6.66 -7.31 -5.46
N LYS A 348 7.59 -7.03 -4.55
CA LYS A 348 8.92 -7.65 -4.56
C LYS A 348 8.89 -9.16 -4.33
N ARG A 349 7.98 -9.64 -3.48
CA ARG A 349 7.81 -11.07 -3.24
C ARG A 349 7.26 -11.79 -4.47
N LYS A 350 6.31 -11.16 -5.20
CA LYS A 350 5.72 -11.74 -6.41
C LYS A 350 6.69 -11.69 -7.59
N PHE A 351 7.34 -10.54 -7.84
CA PHE A 351 8.09 -10.28 -9.08
C PHE A 351 9.61 -10.26 -8.89
N GLY A 352 10.09 -10.35 -7.65
CA GLY A 352 11.51 -10.22 -7.32
C GLY A 352 11.95 -8.77 -7.16
N GLU A 353 13.20 -8.59 -6.76
CA GLU A 353 13.81 -7.27 -6.55
C GLU A 353 14.63 -6.79 -7.76
N THR A 354 14.65 -7.59 -8.83
CA THR A 354 15.46 -7.30 -10.02
C THR A 354 14.53 -7.15 -11.22
N CYS A 355 14.59 -6.00 -11.88
CA CYS A 355 13.95 -5.80 -13.17
C CYS A 355 14.83 -6.47 -14.25
N CYS A 356 14.29 -7.50 -14.91
CA CYS A 356 14.91 -8.10 -16.09
C CYS A 356 14.65 -7.20 -17.32
N VAL A 357 15.11 -5.96 -17.29
CA VAL A 357 15.05 -5.07 -18.46
C VAL A 357 16.42 -5.12 -19.10
N ALA A 358 16.47 -5.59 -20.33
CA ALA A 358 17.61 -5.31 -21.19
C ALA A 358 17.52 -3.82 -21.57
N ILE A 359 18.17 -2.97 -20.78
CA ILE A 359 18.41 -1.58 -21.20
C ILE A 359 19.51 -1.70 -22.27
N PHE A 360 19.15 -1.64 -23.53
CA PHE A 360 20.09 -1.31 -24.59
C PHE A 360 20.31 0.20 -24.48
N VAL A 361 21.47 0.60 -23.98
CA VAL A 361 22.02 1.95 -24.11
C VAL A 361 22.39 2.20 -25.56
#